data_d6f7db248be6d6ffbc2bf57f223167d2
#
_entry.id   d6f7db248be6d6ffbc2bf57f223167d2
#
_cell.length_a   1.000
_cell.length_b   1.000
_cell.length_c   1.000
_cell.angle_alpha   90.00
_cell.angle_beta   90.00
_cell.angle_gamma   90.00
#
_symmetry.space_group_name_H-M   'P 1'
#
loop_
_entity.id
_entity.type
_entity.pdbx_description
1 polymer ?
#
loop_
_entity_poly.entity_id
_entity_poly.type
_entity_poly.pdbx_seq_one_letter_code
_entity_poly.pdbx_strand_id
1 'polypeptide(L)'
;LSIRRQRQMCIRDSYIIPWYAWMGKQGDQANALFGQGYNIYALFLLISTAGIPVAIAKQVSKYNTLGKMETSFFLLKRILYYMIGLGLIFGVFMYFASPWMSYLSGGDEDLVRVMRSLSWAVVIFPSMSVLRGFFQGFNNMKPYALSQIAEQIIRVIWMLLATFFIMKIGTGDYVTAVVQSTFAAFIGMLASYGVLFFYLWKEGKLKSLFGKQAVHPDINPTAIVIETFKEAVPFIITGSAIQLFQLIDQWTFIRTMEKFTSYSNSQLQVLYAYLSSNPSKITMILIAVALSIAGVGIPLLTENMVKKDLKGAAKLIINNLQLLLLFIVPAIVGSVILAKPLYTVFYGAPDSQAYLLFVASLIQVIFLALYSVLAPMLQAIFETRKAINYFAIGVLVKAILQLPLIIFLGALGPVISTAIGLGVPIALMYNHLHTVTHFSRKTVFRKALLICILTVLMAIPVAVFYGVFQFVLSPTSRVGSVIYLIIGGGLGIGVYGVLALVTRMADQLLGARAASLRAKLHIK
;
A
#
# COMPACT_ATOMS: atom_id res chain seq x y z
N LEU A 1 8.51 -14.77 -2.27
CA LEU A 1 7.17 -14.16 -2.16
C LEU A 1 7.20 -12.62 -2.28
N SER A 2 8.18 -11.93 -1.69
CA SER A 2 8.32 -10.46 -1.75
C SER A 2 8.58 -9.94 -3.17
N ILE A 3 9.51 -10.55 -3.91
CA ILE A 3 9.85 -10.16 -5.30
C ILE A 3 8.66 -10.37 -6.25
N ARG A 4 7.85 -11.42 -6.04
CA ARG A 4 6.63 -11.64 -6.84
C ARG A 4 5.54 -10.61 -6.54
N ARG A 5 5.37 -10.20 -5.26
CA ARG A 5 4.46 -9.09 -4.90
C ARG A 5 4.91 -7.77 -5.50
N GLN A 6 6.21 -7.47 -5.50
CA GLN A 6 6.76 -6.26 -6.13
C GLN A 6 6.50 -6.21 -7.64
N ARG A 7 6.71 -7.32 -8.37
CA ARG A 7 6.37 -7.40 -9.80
C ARG A 7 4.88 -7.18 -10.08
N GLN A 8 4.01 -7.69 -9.19
CA GLN A 8 2.56 -7.47 -9.33
C GLN A 8 2.16 -6.00 -9.11
N MET A 9 2.83 -5.27 -8.20
CA MET A 9 2.58 -3.84 -7.99
C MET A 9 3.05 -2.99 -9.17
N CYS A 10 4.22 -3.28 -9.75
CA CYS A 10 4.71 -2.55 -10.92
C CYS A 10 3.81 -2.69 -12.15
N ILE A 11 3.27 -3.89 -12.41
CA ILE A 11 2.31 -4.11 -13.50
C ILE A 11 0.98 -3.40 -13.20
N ARG A 12 0.56 -3.40 -11.93
CA ARG A 12 -0.69 -2.77 -11.50
C ARG A 12 -0.71 -1.26 -11.75
N ASP A 13 0.43 -0.57 -11.62
CA ASP A 13 0.47 0.89 -11.67
C ASP A 13 0.94 1.44 -13.02
N SER A 14 1.47 0.59 -13.93
CA SER A 14 1.89 1.01 -15.28
C SER A 14 0.73 1.41 -16.21
N TYR A 15 -0.51 1.00 -15.91
CA TYR A 15 -1.69 1.40 -16.68
C TYR A 15 -1.95 2.90 -16.64
N ILE A 16 -1.44 3.59 -15.62
CA ILE A 16 -1.74 5.00 -15.39
C ILE A 16 -1.28 5.88 -16.56
N ILE A 17 -0.17 5.53 -17.21
CA ILE A 17 0.40 6.34 -18.30
C ILE A 17 -0.55 6.43 -19.50
N PRO A 18 -1.00 5.31 -20.14
CA PRO A 18 -1.97 5.39 -21.22
C PRO A 18 -3.33 5.88 -20.75
N TRP A 19 -3.78 5.46 -19.56
CA TRP A 19 -5.06 5.88 -18.99
C TRP A 19 -5.14 7.41 -18.85
N TYR A 20 -4.12 8.01 -18.23
CA TYR A 20 -4.04 9.44 -18.04
C TYR A 20 -3.91 10.21 -19.37
N ALA A 21 -3.12 9.67 -20.31
CA ALA A 21 -2.97 10.26 -21.63
C ALA A 21 -4.28 10.30 -22.43
N TRP A 22 -5.15 9.29 -22.26
CA TRP A 22 -6.46 9.25 -22.92
C TRP A 22 -7.49 10.19 -22.28
N MET A 23 -7.39 10.44 -20.97
CA MET A 23 -8.23 11.45 -20.28
C MET A 23 -7.90 12.89 -20.71
N GLY A 24 -6.71 13.15 -21.25
CA GLY A 24 -6.32 14.45 -21.79
C GLY A 24 -6.33 15.56 -20.75
N LYS A 25 -7.03 16.67 -21.03
CA LYS A 25 -7.12 17.83 -20.11
C LYS A 25 -7.82 17.53 -18.78
N GLN A 26 -8.65 16.50 -18.73
CA GLN A 26 -9.40 16.09 -17.54
C GLN A 26 -8.67 15.02 -16.71
N GLY A 27 -7.40 14.73 -17.03
CA GLY A 27 -6.62 13.66 -16.39
C GLY A 27 -6.50 13.82 -14.88
N ASP A 28 -6.24 15.03 -14.36
CA ASP A 28 -6.13 15.30 -12.93
C ASP A 28 -7.48 15.15 -12.21
N GLN A 29 -8.57 15.69 -12.80
CA GLN A 29 -9.92 15.54 -12.25
C GLN A 29 -10.34 14.06 -12.22
N ALA A 30 -10.12 13.35 -13.32
CA ALA A 30 -10.39 11.91 -13.41
C ALA A 30 -9.59 11.11 -12.36
N ASN A 31 -8.31 11.46 -12.16
CA ASN A 31 -7.47 10.78 -11.17
C ASN A 31 -7.85 11.15 -9.72
N ALA A 32 -8.30 12.38 -9.46
CA ALA A 32 -8.89 12.77 -8.18
C ALA A 32 -10.11 11.91 -7.85
N LEU A 33 -11.06 11.87 -8.79
CA LEU A 33 -12.32 11.12 -8.66
C LEU A 33 -12.06 9.62 -8.45
N PHE A 34 -11.15 9.05 -9.24
CA PHE A 34 -10.70 7.67 -9.08
C PHE A 34 -10.09 7.43 -7.69
N GLY A 35 -9.17 8.32 -7.25
CA GLY A 35 -8.49 8.20 -5.97
C GLY A 35 -9.44 8.30 -4.78
N GLN A 36 -10.38 9.25 -4.79
CA GLN A 36 -11.38 9.41 -3.75
C GLN A 36 -12.25 8.14 -3.59
N GLY A 37 -12.74 7.60 -4.70
CA GLY A 37 -13.50 6.35 -4.67
C GLY A 37 -12.68 5.18 -4.12
N TYR A 38 -11.42 5.06 -4.56
CA TYR A 38 -10.52 3.98 -4.10
C TYR A 38 -10.12 4.09 -2.64
N ASN A 39 -9.98 5.29 -2.06
CA ASN A 39 -9.68 5.46 -0.64
C ASN A 39 -10.80 4.90 0.24
N ILE A 40 -12.05 5.21 -0.12
CA ILE A 40 -13.23 4.69 0.59
C ILE A 40 -13.35 3.17 0.40
N TYR A 41 -13.22 2.70 -0.83
CA TYR A 41 -13.22 1.28 -1.16
C TYR A 41 -12.15 0.49 -0.40
N ALA A 42 -10.92 1.02 -0.29
CA ALA A 42 -9.82 0.39 0.44
C ALA A 42 -10.12 0.22 1.93
N LEU A 43 -10.83 1.19 2.55
CA LEU A 43 -11.30 1.06 3.94
C LEU A 43 -12.28 -0.10 4.08
N PHE A 44 -13.28 -0.18 3.19
CA PHE A 44 -14.25 -1.28 3.22
C PHE A 44 -13.60 -2.65 3.01
N LEU A 45 -12.67 -2.73 2.07
CA LEU A 45 -11.89 -3.95 1.85
C LEU A 45 -11.13 -4.37 3.11
N LEU A 46 -10.46 -3.41 3.74
CA LEU A 46 -9.67 -3.69 4.92
C LEU A 46 -10.54 -4.20 6.07
N ILE A 47 -11.66 -3.53 6.36
CA ILE A 47 -12.59 -3.92 7.44
C ILE A 47 -13.22 -5.28 7.16
N SER A 48 -13.58 -5.54 5.90
CA SER A 48 -14.31 -6.76 5.53
C SER A 48 -13.45 -8.02 5.44
N THR A 49 -12.12 -7.89 5.38
CA THR A 49 -11.25 -9.04 5.04
C THR A 49 -10.03 -9.22 5.91
N ALA A 50 -9.71 -8.25 6.76
CA ALA A 50 -8.44 -8.25 7.46
C ALA A 50 -8.27 -9.47 8.37
N GLY A 51 -7.17 -10.19 8.14
CA GLY A 51 -6.80 -11.37 8.91
C GLY A 51 -7.53 -12.66 8.55
N ILE A 52 -8.71 -12.60 7.92
CA ILE A 52 -9.55 -13.77 7.62
C ILE A 52 -8.84 -14.82 6.75
N PRO A 53 -8.19 -14.46 5.62
CA PRO A 53 -7.48 -15.45 4.81
C PRO A 53 -6.38 -16.18 5.58
N VAL A 54 -5.65 -15.47 6.43
CA VAL A 54 -4.54 -16.03 7.22
C VAL A 54 -5.09 -16.98 8.30
N ALA A 55 -6.16 -16.60 8.95
CA ALA A 55 -6.79 -17.43 9.97
C ALA A 55 -7.41 -18.71 9.38
N ILE A 56 -8.06 -18.59 8.22
CA ILE A 56 -8.56 -19.76 7.50
C ILE A 56 -7.40 -20.67 7.10
N ALA A 57 -6.31 -20.11 6.57
CA ALA A 57 -5.13 -20.88 6.23
C ALA A 57 -4.58 -21.63 7.45
N LYS A 58 -4.51 -20.99 8.63
CA LYS A 58 -4.09 -21.59 9.90
C LYS A 58 -5.02 -22.74 10.32
N GLN A 59 -6.33 -22.54 10.28
CA GLN A 59 -7.31 -23.56 10.68
C GLN A 59 -7.33 -24.73 9.69
N VAL A 60 -7.34 -24.47 8.39
CA VAL A 60 -7.29 -25.50 7.36
C VAL A 60 -6.01 -26.32 7.48
N SER A 61 -4.85 -25.68 7.67
CA SER A 61 -3.58 -26.36 7.88
C SER A 61 -3.62 -27.26 9.12
N LYS A 62 -4.18 -26.76 10.24
CA LYS A 62 -4.34 -27.51 11.48
C LYS A 62 -5.15 -28.80 11.28
N TYR A 63 -6.35 -28.70 10.65
CA TYR A 63 -7.20 -29.87 10.45
C TYR A 63 -6.67 -30.84 9.41
N ASN A 64 -5.97 -30.33 8.40
CA ASN A 64 -5.29 -31.19 7.42
C ASN A 64 -4.15 -31.99 8.06
N THR A 65 -3.36 -31.37 8.94
CA THR A 65 -2.28 -32.06 9.68
C THR A 65 -2.84 -33.14 10.62
N LEU A 66 -4.05 -32.93 11.16
CA LEU A 66 -4.76 -33.93 11.98
C LEU A 66 -5.48 -35.02 11.16
N GLY A 67 -5.35 -35.03 9.84
CA GLY A 67 -6.05 -35.97 8.95
C GLY A 67 -7.56 -35.74 8.82
N LYS A 68 -8.09 -34.64 9.39
CA LYS A 68 -9.53 -34.31 9.40
C LYS A 68 -9.89 -33.39 8.23
N MET A 69 -9.69 -33.85 7.01
CA MET A 69 -9.91 -33.05 5.80
C MET A 69 -11.37 -32.63 5.61
N GLU A 70 -12.33 -33.49 5.98
CA GLU A 70 -13.77 -33.17 5.91
C GLU A 70 -14.13 -31.98 6.80
N THR A 71 -13.52 -31.87 7.98
CA THR A 71 -13.67 -30.73 8.88
C THR A 71 -13.20 -29.44 8.24
N SER A 72 -12.10 -29.47 7.47
CA SER A 72 -11.61 -28.31 6.73
C SER A 72 -12.59 -27.82 5.67
N PHE A 73 -13.25 -28.73 4.95
CA PHE A 73 -14.30 -28.40 3.97
C PHE A 73 -15.57 -27.86 4.64
N PHE A 74 -15.96 -28.45 5.77
CA PHE A 74 -17.11 -27.97 6.54
C PHE A 74 -16.89 -26.53 7.03
N LEU A 75 -15.73 -26.25 7.59
CA LEU A 75 -15.35 -24.91 8.03
C LEU A 75 -15.33 -23.92 6.86
N LEU A 76 -14.70 -24.31 5.74
CA LEU A 76 -14.65 -23.49 4.54
C LEU A 76 -16.05 -23.10 4.08
N LYS A 77 -16.95 -24.07 3.96
CA LYS A 77 -18.34 -23.86 3.51
C LYS A 77 -19.08 -22.89 4.44
N ARG A 78 -18.98 -23.06 5.75
CA ARG A 78 -19.63 -22.19 6.73
C ARG A 78 -19.06 -20.77 6.72
N ILE A 79 -17.74 -20.65 6.71
CA ILE A 79 -17.07 -19.33 6.65
C ILE A 79 -17.39 -18.63 5.33
N LEU A 80 -17.47 -19.37 4.22
CA LEU A 80 -17.84 -18.80 2.92
C LEU A 80 -19.24 -18.17 2.95
N TYR A 81 -20.24 -18.83 3.57
CA TYR A 81 -21.58 -18.25 3.72
C TYR A 81 -21.57 -16.99 4.58
N TYR A 82 -20.84 -16.99 5.71
CA TYR A 82 -20.72 -15.79 6.55
C TYR A 82 -20.05 -14.64 5.80
N MET A 83 -19.03 -14.93 4.98
CA MET A 83 -18.32 -13.89 4.23
C MET A 83 -19.12 -13.39 3.01
N ILE A 84 -19.97 -14.21 2.41
CA ILE A 84 -20.94 -13.75 1.41
C ILE A 84 -21.94 -12.80 2.06
N GLY A 85 -22.50 -13.17 3.23
CA GLY A 85 -23.40 -12.31 4.00
C GLY A 85 -22.75 -10.98 4.39
N LEU A 86 -21.51 -11.04 4.91
CA LEU A 86 -20.75 -9.84 5.28
C LEU A 86 -20.45 -8.95 4.06
N GLY A 87 -20.06 -9.54 2.95
CA GLY A 87 -19.83 -8.82 1.69
C GLY A 87 -21.10 -8.11 1.20
N LEU A 88 -22.25 -8.78 1.26
CA LEU A 88 -23.54 -8.19 0.93
C LEU A 88 -23.85 -7.00 1.86
N ILE A 89 -23.70 -7.17 3.18
CA ILE A 89 -23.95 -6.09 4.16
C ILE A 89 -23.08 -4.87 3.85
N PHE A 90 -21.76 -5.05 3.68
CA PHE A 90 -20.86 -3.94 3.42
C PHE A 90 -21.04 -3.35 2.02
N GLY A 91 -21.29 -4.16 1.00
CA GLY A 91 -21.53 -3.67 -0.35
C GLY A 91 -22.83 -2.86 -0.44
N VAL A 92 -23.92 -3.35 0.15
CA VAL A 92 -25.21 -2.65 0.24
C VAL A 92 -25.06 -1.37 1.05
N PHE A 93 -24.37 -1.43 2.20
CA PHE A 93 -24.10 -0.25 3.01
C PHE A 93 -23.30 0.80 2.21
N MET A 94 -22.22 0.40 1.54
CA MET A 94 -21.44 1.32 0.70
C MET A 94 -22.28 1.93 -0.43
N TYR A 95 -23.17 1.15 -1.07
CA TYR A 95 -24.04 1.61 -2.16
C TYR A 95 -25.00 2.70 -1.67
N PHE A 96 -25.70 2.49 -0.55
CA PHE A 96 -26.66 3.45 -0.01
C PHE A 96 -26.01 4.61 0.74
N ALA A 97 -24.85 4.40 1.38
CA ALA A 97 -24.09 5.46 2.05
C ALA A 97 -23.29 6.34 1.07
N SER A 98 -23.19 5.95 -0.21
CA SER A 98 -22.40 6.69 -1.19
C SER A 98 -22.74 8.17 -1.32
N PRO A 99 -24.01 8.66 -1.29
CA PRO A 99 -24.30 10.09 -1.35
C PRO A 99 -23.77 10.85 -0.13
N TRP A 100 -23.93 10.28 1.06
CA TRP A 100 -23.41 10.86 2.30
C TRP A 100 -21.88 10.92 2.34
N MET A 101 -21.22 9.85 1.91
CA MET A 101 -19.75 9.79 1.85
C MET A 101 -19.18 10.72 0.78
N SER A 102 -19.87 10.85 -0.38
CA SER A 102 -19.52 11.83 -1.41
C SER A 102 -19.63 13.25 -0.86
N TYR A 103 -20.74 13.56 -0.21
CA TYR A 103 -20.93 14.84 0.45
C TYR A 103 -19.82 15.16 1.45
N LEU A 104 -19.40 14.22 2.30
CA LEU A 104 -18.27 14.40 3.22
C LEU A 104 -16.95 14.66 2.50
N SER A 105 -16.74 14.04 1.35
CA SER A 105 -15.52 14.18 0.53
C SER A 105 -15.46 15.46 -0.28
N GLY A 106 -16.47 16.36 -0.19
CA GLY A 106 -16.58 17.52 -1.08
C GLY A 106 -16.84 17.14 -2.54
N GLY A 107 -17.29 15.91 -2.79
CA GLY A 107 -17.68 15.41 -4.10
C GLY A 107 -19.15 15.65 -4.41
N ASP A 108 -19.50 15.40 -5.65
CA ASP A 108 -20.84 15.52 -6.23
C ASP A 108 -21.41 14.15 -6.63
N GLU A 109 -22.39 14.13 -7.53
CA GLU A 109 -22.98 12.90 -8.07
C GLU A 109 -21.97 12.00 -8.80
N ASP A 110 -20.92 12.56 -9.35
CA ASP A 110 -19.90 11.80 -10.06
C ASP A 110 -19.17 10.84 -9.12
N LEU A 111 -18.82 11.30 -7.92
CA LEU A 111 -18.21 10.43 -6.91
C LEU A 111 -19.18 9.36 -6.40
N VAL A 112 -20.49 9.68 -6.32
CA VAL A 112 -21.52 8.70 -5.97
C VAL A 112 -21.56 7.56 -6.99
N ARG A 113 -21.53 7.89 -8.30
CA ARG A 113 -21.49 6.89 -9.39
C ARG A 113 -20.26 5.98 -9.28
N VAL A 114 -19.09 6.55 -9.01
CA VAL A 114 -17.85 5.80 -8.81
C VAL A 114 -17.93 4.88 -7.59
N MET A 115 -18.43 5.35 -6.45
CA MET A 115 -18.57 4.56 -5.24
C MET A 115 -19.57 3.40 -5.43
N ARG A 116 -20.69 3.65 -6.11
CA ARG A 116 -21.67 2.61 -6.46
C ARG A 116 -21.07 1.53 -7.36
N SER A 117 -20.20 1.88 -8.30
CA SER A 117 -19.49 0.88 -9.12
C SER A 117 -18.54 -0.01 -8.30
N LEU A 118 -17.85 0.58 -7.30
CA LEU A 118 -16.94 -0.13 -6.42
C LEU A 118 -17.67 -1.01 -5.37
N SER A 119 -18.91 -0.68 -5.01
CA SER A 119 -19.68 -1.46 -4.05
C SER A 119 -19.86 -2.92 -4.48
N TRP A 120 -19.98 -3.19 -5.79
CA TRP A 120 -20.04 -4.54 -6.33
C TRP A 120 -18.79 -5.37 -6.05
N ALA A 121 -17.62 -4.72 -6.08
CA ALA A 121 -16.37 -5.37 -5.73
C ALA A 121 -16.31 -5.69 -4.22
N VAL A 122 -16.85 -4.81 -3.36
CA VAL A 122 -16.95 -5.04 -1.91
C VAL A 122 -17.83 -6.25 -1.59
N VAL A 123 -18.92 -6.47 -2.33
CA VAL A 123 -19.79 -7.66 -2.16
C VAL A 123 -19.01 -8.96 -2.33
N ILE A 124 -18.16 -9.03 -3.35
CA ILE A 124 -17.51 -10.29 -3.74
C ILE A 124 -16.21 -10.55 -2.98
N PHE A 125 -15.46 -9.52 -2.65
CA PHE A 125 -14.10 -9.64 -2.14
C PHE A 125 -13.95 -10.50 -0.87
N PRO A 126 -14.82 -10.41 0.17
CA PRO A 126 -14.67 -11.21 1.38
C PRO A 126 -14.70 -12.70 1.11
N SER A 127 -15.66 -13.17 0.31
CA SER A 127 -15.80 -14.58 -0.03
C SER A 127 -14.66 -15.09 -0.92
N MET A 128 -14.17 -14.27 -1.85
CA MET A 128 -12.98 -14.58 -2.64
C MET A 128 -11.73 -14.74 -1.77
N SER A 129 -11.58 -13.88 -0.75
CA SER A 129 -10.44 -13.94 0.16
C SER A 129 -10.40 -15.24 0.99
N VAL A 130 -11.57 -15.78 1.33
CA VAL A 130 -11.72 -17.08 2.00
C VAL A 130 -11.17 -18.22 1.13
N LEU A 131 -11.55 -18.27 -0.15
CA LEU A 131 -11.06 -19.30 -1.06
C LEU A 131 -9.53 -19.22 -1.23
N ARG A 132 -8.98 -18.02 -1.27
CA ARG A 132 -7.53 -17.81 -1.29
C ARG A 132 -6.85 -18.35 -0.02
N GLY A 133 -7.43 -18.05 1.15
CA GLY A 133 -6.95 -18.56 2.44
C GLY A 133 -7.00 -20.09 2.52
N PHE A 134 -8.03 -20.70 1.96
CA PHE A 134 -8.18 -22.15 1.89
C PHE A 134 -7.02 -22.81 1.13
N PHE A 135 -6.69 -22.34 -0.09
CA PHE A 135 -5.55 -22.87 -0.83
C PHE A 135 -4.21 -22.65 -0.12
N GLN A 136 -4.06 -21.53 0.59
CA GLN A 136 -2.87 -21.29 1.43
C GLN A 136 -2.77 -22.35 2.56
N GLY A 137 -3.88 -22.71 3.19
CA GLY A 137 -3.95 -23.72 4.24
C GLY A 137 -3.59 -25.13 3.78
N PHE A 138 -3.76 -25.42 2.50
CA PHE A 138 -3.27 -26.65 1.87
C PHE A 138 -1.81 -26.57 1.41
N ASN A 139 -1.08 -25.52 1.73
CA ASN A 139 0.26 -25.25 1.22
C ASN A 139 0.34 -25.17 -0.31
N ASN A 140 -0.80 -25.06 -1.00
CA ASN A 140 -0.86 -24.92 -2.45
C ASN A 140 -0.97 -23.44 -2.84
N MET A 141 0.20 -22.82 -3.02
CA MET A 141 0.28 -21.39 -3.33
C MET A 141 0.00 -21.06 -4.82
N LYS A 142 -0.11 -22.08 -5.70
CA LYS A 142 -0.32 -21.84 -7.15
C LYS A 142 -1.68 -21.19 -7.44
N PRO A 143 -2.85 -21.74 -6.97
CA PRO A 143 -4.14 -21.12 -7.22
C PRO A 143 -4.24 -19.70 -6.64
N TYR A 144 -3.69 -19.50 -5.44
CA TYR A 144 -3.59 -18.18 -4.82
C TYR A 144 -2.87 -17.17 -5.71
N ALA A 145 -1.65 -17.50 -6.16
CA ALA A 145 -0.85 -16.60 -6.99
C ALA A 145 -1.47 -16.35 -8.36
N LEU A 146 -1.97 -17.40 -9.02
CA LEU A 146 -2.59 -17.29 -10.35
C LEU A 146 -3.90 -16.50 -10.30
N SER A 147 -4.72 -16.67 -9.27
CA SER A 147 -5.94 -15.88 -9.09
C SER A 147 -5.66 -14.39 -8.94
N GLN A 148 -4.57 -14.02 -8.22
CA GLN A 148 -4.16 -12.62 -8.09
C GLN A 148 -3.65 -12.04 -9.42
N ILE A 149 -2.87 -12.83 -10.17
CA ILE A 149 -2.36 -12.40 -11.48
C ILE A 149 -3.52 -12.21 -12.46
N ALA A 150 -4.43 -13.18 -12.56
CA ALA A 150 -5.61 -13.09 -13.41
C ALA A 150 -6.48 -11.88 -13.08
N GLU A 151 -6.73 -11.64 -11.77
CA GLU A 151 -7.44 -10.45 -11.30
C GLU A 151 -6.81 -9.16 -11.83
N GLN A 152 -5.48 -9.00 -11.67
CA GLN A 152 -4.80 -7.78 -12.07
C GLN A 152 -4.77 -7.60 -13.59
N ILE A 153 -4.48 -8.66 -14.34
CA ILE A 153 -4.43 -8.60 -15.81
C ILE A 153 -5.81 -8.22 -16.37
N ILE A 154 -6.86 -8.90 -15.97
CA ILE A 154 -8.22 -8.63 -16.46
C ILE A 154 -8.70 -7.25 -16.04
N ARG A 155 -8.41 -6.81 -14.80
CA ARG A 155 -8.70 -5.45 -14.33
C ARG A 155 -8.05 -4.40 -15.22
N VAL A 156 -6.73 -4.55 -15.50
CA VAL A 156 -6.00 -3.58 -16.33
C VAL A 156 -6.52 -3.58 -17.76
N ILE A 157 -6.75 -4.76 -18.35
CA ILE A 157 -7.31 -4.87 -19.71
C ILE A 157 -8.67 -4.17 -19.79
N TRP A 158 -9.61 -4.48 -18.87
CA TRP A 158 -10.93 -3.87 -18.86
C TRP A 158 -10.84 -2.35 -18.71
N MET A 159 -10.04 -1.88 -17.74
CA MET A 159 -9.85 -0.46 -17.47
C MET A 159 -9.35 0.29 -18.71
N LEU A 160 -8.30 -0.23 -19.36
CA LEU A 160 -7.72 0.41 -20.54
C LEU A 160 -8.68 0.35 -21.73
N LEU A 161 -9.27 -0.80 -22.03
CA LEU A 161 -10.23 -0.92 -23.12
C LEU A 161 -11.43 0.01 -22.93
N ALA A 162 -12.09 -0.04 -21.76
CA ALA A 162 -13.24 0.79 -21.49
C ALA A 162 -12.90 2.30 -21.60
N THR A 163 -11.77 2.71 -21.00
CA THR A 163 -11.33 4.11 -21.10
C THR A 163 -11.04 4.53 -22.53
N PHE A 164 -10.35 3.68 -23.31
CA PHE A 164 -10.05 3.97 -24.71
C PHE A 164 -11.34 4.11 -25.54
N PHE A 165 -12.25 3.17 -25.42
CA PHE A 165 -13.53 3.22 -26.17
C PHE A 165 -14.36 4.45 -25.80
N ILE A 166 -14.47 4.79 -24.50
CA ILE A 166 -15.29 5.93 -24.07
C ILE A 166 -14.63 7.25 -24.47
N MET A 167 -13.33 7.41 -24.22
CA MET A 167 -12.64 8.70 -24.40
C MET A 167 -12.22 8.99 -25.84
N LYS A 168 -11.96 7.95 -26.68
CA LYS A 168 -11.43 8.13 -28.05
C LYS A 168 -12.45 7.84 -29.14
N ILE A 169 -13.39 6.95 -28.90
CA ILE A 169 -14.38 6.51 -29.91
C ILE A 169 -15.78 6.96 -29.51
N GLY A 170 -16.11 6.97 -28.21
CA GLY A 170 -17.43 7.24 -27.68
C GLY A 170 -17.67 8.70 -27.31
N THR A 171 -18.34 8.91 -26.19
CA THR A 171 -18.85 10.20 -25.73
C THR A 171 -17.79 11.19 -25.25
N GLY A 172 -16.59 10.75 -24.94
CA GLY A 172 -15.54 11.58 -24.31
C GLY A 172 -15.85 11.95 -22.85
N ASP A 173 -16.86 11.33 -22.22
CA ASP A 173 -17.21 11.57 -20.81
C ASP A 173 -16.22 10.87 -19.86
N TYR A 174 -15.36 11.69 -19.23
CA TYR A 174 -14.35 11.19 -18.31
C TYR A 174 -14.96 10.54 -17.07
N VAL A 175 -16.14 10.99 -16.61
CA VAL A 175 -16.81 10.42 -15.43
C VAL A 175 -17.21 8.98 -15.71
N THR A 176 -17.86 8.73 -16.84
CA THR A 176 -18.22 7.37 -17.26
C THR A 176 -16.96 6.50 -17.45
N ALA A 177 -15.87 7.07 -17.99
CA ALA A 177 -14.61 6.35 -18.12
C ALA A 177 -14.00 5.98 -16.75
N VAL A 178 -14.10 6.87 -15.74
CA VAL A 178 -13.67 6.58 -14.36
C VAL A 178 -14.56 5.52 -13.71
N VAL A 179 -15.89 5.60 -13.88
CA VAL A 179 -16.84 4.61 -13.37
C VAL A 179 -16.51 3.22 -13.92
N GLN A 180 -16.26 3.10 -15.23
CA GLN A 180 -15.87 1.82 -15.84
C GLN A 180 -14.48 1.36 -15.41
N SER A 181 -13.56 2.30 -15.20
CA SER A 181 -12.21 2.00 -14.67
C SER A 181 -12.26 1.45 -13.24
N THR A 182 -13.19 1.93 -12.41
CA THR A 182 -13.38 1.42 -11.05
C THR A 182 -14.19 0.11 -11.04
N PHE A 183 -15.16 -0.05 -11.94
CA PHE A 183 -15.89 -1.30 -12.13
C PHE A 183 -14.99 -2.46 -12.59
N ALA A 184 -13.85 -2.15 -13.22
CA ALA A 184 -12.82 -3.14 -13.55
C ALA A 184 -12.35 -3.96 -12.34
N ALA A 185 -12.47 -3.43 -11.11
CA ALA A 185 -12.15 -4.19 -9.89
C ALA A 185 -13.09 -5.39 -9.73
N PHE A 186 -14.39 -5.20 -9.96
CA PHE A 186 -15.39 -6.28 -9.93
C PHE A 186 -15.11 -7.33 -11.02
N ILE A 187 -14.86 -6.91 -12.27
CA ILE A 187 -14.56 -7.80 -13.38
C ILE A 187 -13.29 -8.62 -13.11
N GLY A 188 -12.24 -7.98 -12.58
CA GLY A 188 -11.02 -8.67 -12.18
C GLY A 188 -11.26 -9.73 -11.10
N MET A 189 -12.12 -9.44 -10.12
CA MET A 189 -12.49 -10.39 -9.07
C MET A 189 -13.27 -11.58 -9.62
N LEU A 190 -14.15 -11.40 -10.61
CA LEU A 190 -14.82 -12.50 -11.30
C LEU A 190 -13.81 -13.44 -11.98
N ALA A 191 -12.80 -12.86 -12.65
CA ALA A 191 -11.72 -13.66 -13.24
C ALA A 191 -10.93 -14.44 -12.18
N SER A 192 -10.66 -13.81 -11.02
CA SER A 192 -10.03 -14.47 -9.88
C SER A 192 -10.85 -15.67 -9.38
N TYR A 193 -12.17 -15.48 -9.25
CA TYR A 193 -13.08 -16.57 -8.90
C TYR A 193 -13.03 -17.70 -9.92
N GLY A 194 -13.06 -17.40 -11.21
CA GLY A 194 -12.94 -18.39 -12.27
C GLY A 194 -11.70 -19.26 -12.10
N VAL A 195 -10.55 -18.65 -11.82
CA VAL A 195 -9.30 -19.39 -11.56
C VAL A 195 -9.41 -20.26 -10.31
N LEU A 196 -9.93 -19.72 -9.19
CA LEU A 196 -10.06 -20.49 -7.95
C LEU A 196 -11.02 -21.66 -8.09
N PHE A 197 -12.18 -21.47 -8.73
CA PHE A 197 -13.13 -22.55 -9.02
C PHE A 197 -12.58 -23.59 -9.99
N PHE A 198 -11.84 -23.17 -11.03
CA PHE A 198 -11.16 -24.09 -11.92
C PHE A 198 -10.21 -25.03 -11.17
N TYR A 199 -9.42 -24.49 -10.23
CA TYR A 199 -8.53 -25.32 -9.41
C TYR A 199 -9.28 -26.22 -8.43
N LEU A 200 -10.38 -25.76 -7.82
CA LEU A 200 -11.25 -26.61 -6.99
C LEU A 200 -11.82 -27.76 -7.79
N TRP A 201 -12.24 -27.50 -9.03
CA TRP A 201 -12.75 -28.54 -9.94
C TRP A 201 -11.63 -29.52 -10.35
N LYS A 202 -10.50 -29.00 -10.79
CA LYS A 202 -9.35 -29.81 -11.22
C LYS A 202 -8.80 -30.73 -10.12
N GLU A 203 -8.84 -30.28 -8.88
CA GLU A 203 -8.39 -31.07 -7.72
C GLU A 203 -9.49 -31.98 -7.13
N GLY A 204 -10.66 -32.07 -7.78
CA GLY A 204 -11.79 -32.87 -7.31
C GLY A 204 -12.44 -32.37 -6.02
N LYS A 205 -12.04 -31.20 -5.51
CA LYS A 205 -12.47 -30.63 -4.23
C LYS A 205 -13.84 -29.95 -4.29
N LEU A 206 -14.33 -29.68 -5.50
CA LEU A 206 -15.62 -29.01 -5.69
C LEU A 206 -16.81 -29.83 -5.15
N LYS A 207 -16.80 -31.15 -5.39
CA LYS A 207 -17.82 -32.06 -4.85
C LYS A 207 -17.81 -32.10 -3.31
N SER A 208 -16.62 -32.08 -2.70
CA SER A 208 -16.46 -32.05 -1.25
C SER A 208 -16.92 -30.72 -0.63
N LEU A 209 -16.80 -29.60 -1.36
CA LEU A 209 -17.25 -28.29 -0.88
C LEU A 209 -18.77 -28.13 -0.92
N PHE A 210 -19.45 -28.60 -1.99
CA PHE A 210 -20.89 -28.41 -2.17
C PHE A 210 -21.72 -29.65 -1.84
N GLY A 211 -21.11 -30.82 -1.65
CA GLY A 211 -21.78 -32.08 -1.29
C GLY A 211 -22.42 -32.04 0.09
N LYS A 212 -23.31 -33.02 0.36
CA LYS A 212 -23.81 -33.27 1.71
C LYS A 212 -22.67 -33.86 2.54
N GLN A 213 -22.26 -33.16 3.59
CA GLN A 213 -21.24 -33.65 4.50
C GLN A 213 -21.90 -34.54 5.56
N ALA A 214 -21.40 -35.78 5.67
CA ALA A 214 -21.95 -36.80 6.58
C ALA A 214 -21.55 -36.57 8.06
N VAL A 215 -20.54 -35.75 8.31
CA VAL A 215 -19.98 -35.51 9.64
C VAL A 215 -20.28 -34.09 10.11
N HIS A 216 -20.99 -33.96 11.25
CA HIS A 216 -21.06 -32.73 12.02
C HIS A 216 -19.93 -32.78 13.04
N PRO A 217 -18.78 -32.12 12.81
CA PRO A 217 -17.75 -32.05 13.82
C PRO A 217 -18.27 -31.24 15.02
N ASP A 218 -17.87 -31.63 16.24
CA ASP A 218 -18.13 -30.88 17.48
C ASP A 218 -17.36 -29.53 17.53
N ILE A 219 -17.45 -28.78 16.46
CA ILE A 219 -16.75 -27.52 16.28
C ILE A 219 -17.79 -26.45 16.04
N ASN A 220 -17.74 -25.39 16.83
CA ASN A 220 -18.56 -24.22 16.60
C ASN A 220 -17.87 -23.28 15.59
N PRO A 221 -18.27 -23.26 14.29
CA PRO A 221 -17.63 -22.42 13.28
C PRO A 221 -17.76 -20.93 13.59
N THR A 222 -18.85 -20.53 14.23
CA THR A 222 -19.10 -19.14 14.62
C THR A 222 -18.11 -18.68 15.68
N ALA A 223 -17.79 -19.53 16.66
CA ALA A 223 -16.78 -19.21 17.67
C ALA A 223 -15.40 -19.00 17.03
N ILE A 224 -15.01 -19.85 16.07
CA ILE A 224 -13.75 -19.72 15.33
C ILE A 224 -13.71 -18.41 14.52
N VAL A 225 -14.80 -18.05 13.86
CA VAL A 225 -14.89 -16.79 13.10
C VAL A 225 -14.75 -15.60 14.05
N ILE A 226 -15.47 -15.59 15.19
CA ILE A 226 -15.40 -14.52 16.19
C ILE A 226 -13.99 -14.40 16.79
N GLU A 227 -13.36 -15.52 17.15
CA GLU A 227 -11.98 -15.55 17.66
C GLU A 227 -11.01 -14.98 16.63
N THR A 228 -11.14 -15.40 15.37
CA THR A 228 -10.37 -14.89 14.24
C THR A 228 -10.51 -13.39 14.07
N PHE A 229 -11.75 -12.88 14.13
CA PHE A 229 -11.99 -11.44 14.07
C PHE A 229 -11.35 -10.70 15.24
N LYS A 230 -11.48 -11.21 16.46
CA LYS A 230 -10.85 -10.61 17.65
C LYS A 230 -9.32 -10.54 17.51
N GLU A 231 -8.69 -11.60 16.99
CA GLU A 231 -7.24 -11.60 16.70
C GLU A 231 -6.86 -10.63 15.59
N ALA A 232 -7.73 -10.43 14.59
CA ALA A 232 -7.46 -9.59 13.43
C ALA A 232 -7.65 -8.08 13.71
N VAL A 233 -8.60 -7.71 14.57
CA VAL A 233 -8.95 -6.29 14.85
C VAL A 233 -7.74 -5.39 15.16
N PRO A 234 -6.79 -5.76 16.02
CA PRO A 234 -5.60 -4.94 16.28
C PRO A 234 -4.75 -4.67 15.02
N PHE A 235 -4.59 -5.70 14.18
CA PHE A 235 -3.83 -5.57 12.93
C PHE A 235 -4.58 -4.74 11.88
N ILE A 236 -5.92 -4.82 11.88
CA ILE A 236 -6.77 -3.97 11.05
C ILE A 236 -6.56 -2.50 11.44
N ILE A 237 -6.70 -2.19 12.73
CA ILE A 237 -6.63 -0.83 13.24
C ILE A 237 -5.28 -0.20 12.91
N THR A 238 -4.19 -0.86 13.26
CA THR A 238 -2.84 -0.32 13.00
C THR A 238 -2.44 -0.38 11.53
N GLY A 239 -2.88 -1.39 10.79
CA GLY A 239 -2.64 -1.54 9.36
C GLY A 239 -3.45 -0.56 8.49
N SER A 240 -4.59 -0.04 9.01
CA SER A 240 -5.43 0.95 8.31
C SER A 240 -4.94 2.39 8.45
N ALA A 241 -3.83 2.61 9.14
CA ALA A 241 -3.35 3.96 9.43
C ALA A 241 -3.24 4.85 8.18
N ILE A 242 -2.65 4.35 7.12
CA ILE A 242 -2.48 5.09 5.87
C ILE A 242 -3.84 5.46 5.28
N GLN A 243 -4.79 4.51 5.21
CA GLN A 243 -6.14 4.75 4.69
C GLN A 243 -6.93 5.72 5.54
N LEU A 244 -6.84 5.62 6.88
CA LEU A 244 -7.52 6.54 7.79
C LEU A 244 -6.97 7.96 7.68
N PHE A 245 -5.65 8.12 7.56
CA PHE A 245 -5.03 9.43 7.35
C PHE A 245 -5.45 10.03 6.01
N GLN A 246 -5.48 9.24 4.94
CA GLN A 246 -5.97 9.68 3.62
C GLN A 246 -7.46 10.04 3.63
N LEU A 247 -8.29 9.35 4.40
CA LEU A 247 -9.71 9.69 4.55
C LEU A 247 -9.92 10.99 5.32
N ILE A 248 -9.13 11.25 6.38
CA ILE A 248 -9.15 12.53 7.07
C ILE A 248 -8.81 13.66 6.09
N ASP A 249 -7.76 13.47 5.26
CA ASP A 249 -7.42 14.43 4.22
C ASP A 249 -8.57 14.63 3.23
N GLN A 250 -9.17 13.56 2.75
CA GLN A 250 -10.25 13.58 1.78
C GLN A 250 -11.51 14.30 2.31
N TRP A 251 -11.90 14.05 3.56
CA TRP A 251 -13.11 14.62 4.14
C TRP A 251 -12.96 16.07 4.59
N THR A 252 -11.73 16.52 4.81
CA THR A 252 -11.48 17.87 5.33
C THR A 252 -10.97 18.84 4.28
N PHE A 253 -10.15 18.37 3.33
CA PHE A 253 -9.41 19.25 2.42
C PHE A 253 -10.32 20.11 1.54
N ILE A 254 -11.13 19.49 0.69
CA ILE A 254 -11.96 20.24 -0.29
C ILE A 254 -12.92 21.18 0.42
N ARG A 255 -13.62 20.70 1.43
CA ARG A 255 -14.59 21.52 2.18
C ARG A 255 -13.99 22.68 2.94
N THR A 256 -12.79 22.48 3.49
CA THR A 256 -12.09 23.56 4.20
C THR A 256 -11.59 24.60 3.19
N MET A 257 -10.97 24.14 2.10
CA MET A 257 -10.45 25.04 1.07
C MET A 257 -11.59 25.84 0.38
N GLU A 258 -12.74 25.23 0.15
CA GLU A 258 -13.93 25.90 -0.42
C GLU A 258 -14.41 27.06 0.45
N LYS A 259 -14.31 26.94 1.79
CA LYS A 259 -14.73 27.98 2.72
C LYS A 259 -13.72 29.14 2.84
N PHE A 260 -12.44 28.87 2.69
CA PHE A 260 -11.36 29.81 2.97
C PHE A 260 -10.61 30.31 1.73
N THR A 261 -10.97 29.83 0.54
CA THR A 261 -10.36 30.26 -0.73
C THR A 261 -11.42 30.53 -1.78
N SER A 262 -11.03 31.20 -2.86
CA SER A 262 -11.90 31.49 -4.02
C SER A 262 -11.80 30.43 -5.12
N TYR A 263 -11.20 29.27 -4.86
CA TYR A 263 -11.08 28.21 -5.86
C TYR A 263 -12.44 27.57 -6.17
N SER A 264 -12.68 27.29 -7.45
CA SER A 264 -13.83 26.51 -7.87
C SER A 264 -13.70 25.04 -7.45
N ASN A 265 -14.80 24.30 -7.35
CA ASN A 265 -14.75 22.87 -6.98
C ASN A 265 -13.84 22.08 -7.95
N SER A 266 -13.88 22.36 -9.26
CA SER A 266 -13.01 21.69 -10.24
C SER A 266 -11.52 21.97 -9.98
N GLN A 267 -11.14 23.17 -9.57
CA GLN A 267 -9.77 23.51 -9.19
C GLN A 267 -9.35 22.79 -7.90
N LEU A 268 -10.26 22.69 -6.93
CA LEU A 268 -10.01 21.94 -5.68
C LEU A 268 -9.85 20.44 -5.93
N GLN A 269 -10.59 19.86 -6.87
CA GLN A 269 -10.41 18.48 -7.31
C GLN A 269 -9.03 18.27 -7.93
N VAL A 270 -8.55 19.19 -8.77
CA VAL A 270 -7.19 19.13 -9.34
C VAL A 270 -6.13 19.23 -8.22
N LEU A 271 -6.29 20.18 -7.28
CA LEU A 271 -5.38 20.29 -6.13
C LEU A 271 -5.38 19.03 -5.27
N TYR A 272 -6.54 18.39 -5.09
CA TYR A 272 -6.63 17.11 -4.40
C TYR A 272 -5.92 15.99 -5.15
N ALA A 273 -5.97 15.98 -6.51
CA ALA A 273 -5.17 15.05 -7.30
C ALA A 273 -3.67 15.23 -7.05
N TYR A 274 -3.19 16.48 -7.04
CA TYR A 274 -1.79 16.79 -6.77
C TYR A 274 -1.34 16.40 -5.35
N LEU A 275 -2.25 16.57 -4.38
CA LEU A 275 -2.00 16.23 -2.99
C LEU A 275 -1.96 14.72 -2.72
N SER A 276 -2.92 13.97 -3.27
CA SER A 276 -3.21 12.59 -2.87
C SER A 276 -3.04 11.60 -4.02
N SER A 277 -3.81 11.76 -5.10
CA SER A 277 -3.94 10.73 -6.13
C SER A 277 -2.68 10.54 -6.96
N ASN A 278 -2.03 11.65 -7.38
CA ASN A 278 -0.83 11.60 -8.21
C ASN A 278 0.39 11.07 -7.42
N PRO A 279 0.72 11.57 -6.22
CA PRO A 279 1.84 11.03 -5.47
C PRO A 279 1.66 9.59 -5.03
N SER A 280 0.42 9.16 -4.75
CA SER A 280 0.13 7.85 -4.15
C SER A 280 0.71 6.68 -4.93
N LYS A 281 0.74 6.74 -6.27
CA LYS A 281 1.27 5.66 -7.12
C LYS A 281 2.76 5.41 -6.86
N ILE A 282 3.53 6.48 -6.71
CA ILE A 282 4.99 6.42 -6.52
C ILE A 282 5.32 6.15 -5.05
N THR A 283 4.64 6.84 -4.13
CA THR A 283 4.86 6.66 -2.70
C THR A 283 4.53 5.24 -2.25
N MET A 284 3.48 4.61 -2.80
CA MET A 284 3.13 3.22 -2.49
C MET A 284 4.18 2.20 -2.95
N ILE A 285 4.90 2.46 -4.05
CA ILE A 285 6.03 1.61 -4.48
C ILE A 285 7.14 1.65 -3.42
N LEU A 286 7.47 2.84 -2.92
CA LEU A 286 8.49 3.01 -1.88
C LEU A 286 8.07 2.34 -0.56
N ILE A 287 6.81 2.52 -0.15
CA ILE A 287 6.25 1.91 1.07
C ILE A 287 6.21 0.37 0.96
N ALA A 288 5.95 -0.18 -0.23
CA ALA A 288 5.92 -1.63 -0.44
C ALA A 288 7.26 -2.31 -0.09
N VAL A 289 8.38 -1.62 -0.31
CA VAL A 289 9.70 -2.12 0.11
C VAL A 289 9.80 -2.13 1.63
N ALA A 290 9.35 -1.09 2.31
CA ALA A 290 9.32 -1.03 3.78
C ALA A 290 8.49 -2.19 4.36
N LEU A 291 7.30 -2.44 3.81
CA LEU A 291 6.44 -3.56 4.21
C LEU A 291 7.08 -4.93 3.95
N SER A 292 7.87 -5.05 2.88
CA SER A 292 8.59 -6.29 2.59
C SER A 292 9.68 -6.58 3.62
N ILE A 293 10.41 -5.55 4.07
CA ILE A 293 11.42 -5.65 5.13
C ILE A 293 10.76 -6.05 6.45
N ALA A 294 9.67 -5.37 6.83
CA ALA A 294 8.89 -5.70 8.01
C ALA A 294 8.39 -7.15 7.99
N GLY A 295 7.86 -7.60 6.86
CA GLY A 295 7.31 -8.94 6.70
C GLY A 295 8.30 -10.09 6.96
N VAL A 296 9.60 -9.86 6.78
CA VAL A 296 10.66 -10.84 7.08
C VAL A 296 11.09 -10.75 8.56
N GLY A 297 11.23 -9.55 9.09
CA GLY A 297 11.77 -9.33 10.44
C GLY A 297 10.81 -9.65 11.57
N ILE A 298 9.49 -9.48 11.35
CA ILE A 298 8.46 -9.63 12.39
C ILE A 298 8.40 -11.05 12.96
N PRO A 299 8.31 -12.14 12.15
CA PRO A 299 8.26 -13.49 12.70
C PRO A 299 9.52 -13.86 13.52
N LEU A 300 10.69 -13.44 13.07
CA LEU A 300 11.96 -13.66 13.78
C LEU A 300 12.01 -12.88 15.10
N LEU A 301 11.46 -11.67 15.13
CA LEU A 301 11.36 -10.88 16.35
C LEU A 301 10.44 -11.55 17.38
N THR A 302 9.29 -12.05 16.94
CA THR A 302 8.36 -12.80 17.79
C THR A 302 9.02 -14.06 18.35
N GLU A 303 9.76 -14.81 17.51
CA GLU A 303 10.48 -16.01 17.93
C GLU A 303 11.50 -15.70 19.05
N ASN A 304 12.30 -14.64 18.90
CA ASN A 304 13.27 -14.23 19.91
C ASN A 304 12.59 -13.80 21.22
N MET A 305 11.44 -13.09 21.13
CA MET A 305 10.67 -12.72 22.33
C MET A 305 10.12 -13.95 23.07
N VAL A 306 9.59 -14.94 22.34
CA VAL A 306 9.12 -16.21 22.94
C VAL A 306 10.27 -16.96 23.63
N LYS A 307 11.47 -16.97 23.02
CA LYS A 307 12.69 -17.56 23.58
C LYS A 307 13.32 -16.71 24.71
N LYS A 308 12.75 -15.54 25.02
CA LYS A 308 13.32 -14.56 25.98
C LYS A 308 14.74 -14.07 25.61
N ASP A 309 15.11 -14.17 24.34
CA ASP A 309 16.37 -13.64 23.82
C ASP A 309 16.25 -12.16 23.48
N LEU A 310 16.35 -11.31 24.51
CA LEU A 310 16.29 -9.85 24.34
C LEU A 310 17.46 -9.30 23.52
N LYS A 311 18.65 -9.94 23.56
CA LYS A 311 19.80 -9.51 22.76
C LYS A 311 19.58 -9.78 21.27
N GLY A 312 19.06 -10.95 20.93
CA GLY A 312 18.63 -11.28 19.58
C GLY A 312 17.53 -10.35 19.07
N ALA A 313 16.52 -10.08 19.89
CA ALA A 313 15.45 -9.14 19.58
C ALA A 313 15.98 -7.72 19.31
N ALA A 314 16.85 -7.20 20.19
CA ALA A 314 17.49 -5.89 20.03
C ALA A 314 18.30 -5.80 18.73
N LYS A 315 19.06 -6.83 18.39
CA LYS A 315 19.85 -6.92 17.15
C LYS A 315 18.94 -6.91 15.91
N LEU A 316 17.82 -7.64 15.94
CA LEU A 316 16.86 -7.67 14.84
C LEU A 316 16.18 -6.32 14.64
N ILE A 317 15.79 -5.60 15.71
CA ILE A 317 15.22 -4.26 15.60
C ILE A 317 16.20 -3.29 14.93
N ILE A 318 17.47 -3.28 15.40
CA ILE A 318 18.52 -2.44 14.79
C ILE A 318 18.70 -2.78 13.30
N ASN A 319 18.77 -4.07 12.97
CA ASN A 319 18.97 -4.51 11.60
C ASN A 319 17.80 -4.14 10.68
N ASN A 320 16.55 -4.32 11.13
CA ASN A 320 15.38 -3.96 10.35
C ASN A 320 15.26 -2.46 10.12
N LEU A 321 15.53 -1.64 11.13
CA LEU A 321 15.59 -0.18 11.00
C LEU A 321 16.70 0.26 10.04
N GLN A 322 17.88 -0.36 10.16
CA GLN A 322 18.99 -0.09 9.25
C GLN A 322 18.65 -0.45 7.80
N LEU A 323 18.07 -1.63 7.56
CA LEU A 323 17.68 -2.07 6.21
C LEU A 323 16.61 -1.15 5.61
N LEU A 324 15.64 -0.72 6.43
CA LEU A 324 14.64 0.25 6.01
C LEU A 324 15.30 1.56 5.56
N LEU A 325 16.13 2.16 6.42
CA LEU A 325 16.77 3.45 6.15
C LEU A 325 17.76 3.35 4.98
N LEU A 326 18.51 2.24 4.87
CA LEU A 326 19.46 1.98 3.79
C LEU A 326 18.80 2.03 2.40
N PHE A 327 17.52 1.67 2.32
CA PHE A 327 16.77 1.71 1.07
C PHE A 327 15.97 3.02 0.93
N ILE A 328 15.19 3.39 1.97
CA ILE A 328 14.18 4.43 1.82
C ILE A 328 14.79 5.84 1.71
N VAL A 329 15.88 6.12 2.46
CA VAL A 329 16.50 7.45 2.47
C VAL A 329 17.09 7.81 1.09
N PRO A 330 17.96 6.97 0.47
CA PRO A 330 18.46 7.29 -0.87
C PRO A 330 17.37 7.26 -1.94
N ALA A 331 16.36 6.41 -1.80
CA ALA A 331 15.22 6.36 -2.74
C ALA A 331 14.40 7.66 -2.70
N ILE A 332 14.13 8.20 -1.51
CA ILE A 332 13.45 9.51 -1.37
C ILE A 332 14.30 10.62 -1.98
N VAL A 333 15.57 10.73 -1.60
CA VAL A 333 16.45 11.81 -2.07
C VAL A 333 16.63 11.75 -3.59
N GLY A 334 16.89 10.56 -4.15
CA GLY A 334 16.97 10.37 -5.60
C GLY A 334 15.66 10.73 -6.32
N SER A 335 14.50 10.33 -5.73
CA SER A 335 13.19 10.69 -6.27
C SER A 335 12.90 12.18 -6.19
N VAL A 336 13.36 12.88 -5.15
CA VAL A 336 13.22 14.34 -5.00
C VAL A 336 14.06 15.08 -6.02
N ILE A 337 15.31 14.67 -6.25
CA ILE A 337 16.17 15.27 -7.30
C ILE A 337 15.56 15.08 -8.69
N LEU A 338 15.03 13.90 -8.96
CA LEU A 338 14.40 13.55 -10.23
C LEU A 338 12.87 13.74 -10.21
N ALA A 339 12.32 14.57 -9.30
CA ALA A 339 10.88 14.68 -9.10
C ALA A 339 10.15 15.21 -10.35
N LYS A 340 10.73 16.19 -11.05
CA LYS A 340 10.12 16.76 -12.26
C LYS A 340 10.02 15.73 -13.38
N PRO A 341 11.09 15.04 -13.82
CA PRO A 341 10.97 13.96 -14.80
C PRO A 341 10.13 12.79 -14.31
N LEU A 342 10.20 12.45 -13.00
CA LEU A 342 9.40 11.39 -12.44
C LEU A 342 7.89 11.69 -12.55
N TYR A 343 7.46 12.90 -12.21
CA TYR A 343 6.08 13.34 -12.38
C TYR A 343 5.66 13.38 -13.86
N THR A 344 6.54 13.92 -14.72
CA THR A 344 6.27 14.11 -16.15
C THR A 344 5.99 12.80 -16.89
N VAL A 345 6.68 11.72 -16.55
CA VAL A 345 6.46 10.41 -17.18
C VAL A 345 5.02 9.92 -16.95
N PHE A 346 4.49 10.10 -15.74
CA PHE A 346 3.17 9.58 -15.37
C PHE A 346 2.03 10.54 -15.76
N TYR A 347 2.19 11.83 -15.50
CA TYR A 347 1.09 12.81 -15.52
C TYR A 347 1.29 13.96 -16.51
N GLY A 348 2.47 14.09 -17.11
CA GLY A 348 2.85 15.25 -17.93
C GLY A 348 3.60 16.30 -17.12
N ALA A 349 3.96 17.42 -17.76
CA ALA A 349 4.75 18.47 -17.12
C ALA A 349 4.00 19.08 -15.93
N PRO A 350 4.57 19.05 -14.71
CA PRO A 350 3.93 19.62 -13.53
C PRO A 350 3.95 21.15 -13.56
N ASP A 351 2.89 21.77 -13.09
CA ASP A 351 2.92 23.16 -12.64
C ASP A 351 3.66 23.32 -11.30
N SER A 352 3.81 24.54 -10.83
CA SER A 352 4.53 24.82 -9.58
C SER A 352 3.88 24.19 -8.36
N GLN A 353 2.54 24.12 -8.31
CA GLN A 353 1.80 23.54 -7.18
C GLN A 353 1.89 22.01 -7.19
N ALA A 354 1.71 21.38 -8.35
CA ALA A 354 1.87 19.93 -8.53
C ALA A 354 3.29 19.49 -8.15
N TYR A 355 4.31 20.22 -8.60
CA TYR A 355 5.71 19.93 -8.26
C TYR A 355 5.97 20.02 -6.75
N LEU A 356 5.53 21.11 -6.12
CA LEU A 356 5.73 21.33 -4.68
C LEU A 356 5.06 20.23 -3.84
N LEU A 357 3.79 19.93 -4.13
CA LEU A 357 3.03 18.91 -3.40
C LEU A 357 3.60 17.51 -3.64
N PHE A 358 4.08 17.24 -4.84
CA PHE A 358 4.72 15.98 -5.15
C PHE A 358 6.03 15.78 -4.38
N VAL A 359 6.90 16.78 -4.33
CA VAL A 359 8.15 16.75 -3.54
C VAL A 359 7.84 16.59 -2.05
N ALA A 360 6.87 17.35 -1.52
CA ALA A 360 6.45 17.24 -0.13
C ALA A 360 5.94 15.84 0.21
N SER A 361 5.15 15.24 -0.70
CA SER A 361 4.65 13.86 -0.55
C SER A 361 5.76 12.82 -0.62
N LEU A 362 6.79 13.00 -1.44
CA LEU A 362 7.97 12.12 -1.48
C LEU A 362 8.74 12.16 -0.16
N ILE A 363 8.93 13.35 0.42
CA ILE A 363 9.59 13.51 1.73
C ILE A 363 8.76 12.86 2.84
N GLN A 364 7.44 13.00 2.78
CA GLN A 364 6.51 12.39 3.75
C GLN A 364 6.62 10.86 3.82
N VAL A 365 7.07 10.19 2.75
CA VAL A 365 7.21 8.71 2.69
C VAL A 365 8.04 8.17 3.84
N ILE A 366 9.02 8.93 4.37
CA ILE A 366 9.85 8.47 5.51
C ILE A 366 9.00 8.14 6.74
N PHE A 367 8.00 8.98 7.05
CA PHE A 367 7.10 8.77 8.19
C PHE A 367 6.19 7.55 7.94
N LEU A 368 5.63 7.44 6.72
CA LEU A 368 4.80 6.29 6.34
C LEU A 368 5.58 4.97 6.42
N ALA A 369 6.83 4.97 5.95
CA ALA A 369 7.70 3.81 5.96
C ALA A 369 8.12 3.41 7.39
N LEU A 370 8.54 4.37 8.21
CA LEU A 370 8.91 4.12 9.61
C LEU A 370 7.71 3.58 10.41
N TYR A 371 6.54 4.19 10.27
CA TYR A 371 5.32 3.71 10.93
C TYR A 371 4.99 2.28 10.51
N SER A 372 5.06 1.98 9.19
CA SER A 372 4.75 0.66 8.62
C SER A 372 5.67 -0.46 9.11
N VAL A 373 6.83 -0.12 9.66
CA VAL A 373 7.79 -1.08 10.26
C VAL A 373 7.66 -1.13 11.78
N LEU A 374 7.55 0.02 12.44
CA LEU A 374 7.55 0.09 13.92
C LEU A 374 6.24 -0.44 14.52
N ALA A 375 5.08 -0.18 13.90
CA ALA A 375 3.80 -0.65 14.43
C ALA A 375 3.71 -2.19 14.47
N PRO A 376 4.03 -2.95 13.40
CA PRO A 376 4.09 -4.40 13.46
C PRO A 376 5.20 -4.94 14.38
N MET A 377 6.35 -4.24 14.51
CA MET A 377 7.37 -4.65 15.47
C MET A 377 6.87 -4.59 16.92
N LEU A 378 6.10 -3.56 17.26
CA LEU A 378 5.52 -3.44 18.59
C LEU A 378 4.50 -4.55 18.86
N GLN A 379 3.75 -4.97 17.83
CA GLN A 379 2.86 -6.12 17.92
C GLN A 379 3.62 -7.44 18.06
N ALA A 380 4.76 -7.58 17.38
CA ALA A 380 5.62 -8.76 17.45
C ALA A 380 6.23 -9.01 18.84
N ILE A 381 6.40 -7.95 19.63
CA ILE A 381 6.82 -8.03 21.04
C ILE A 381 5.65 -8.14 22.02
N PHE A 382 4.44 -8.48 21.53
CA PHE A 382 3.20 -8.64 22.29
C PHE A 382 2.62 -7.36 22.92
N GLU A 383 3.10 -6.17 22.52
CA GLU A 383 2.63 -4.87 23.00
C GLU A 383 1.56 -4.24 22.06
N THR A 384 0.60 -5.08 21.65
CA THR A 384 -0.44 -4.72 20.68
C THR A 384 -1.32 -3.56 21.17
N ARG A 385 -1.68 -3.54 22.46
CA ARG A 385 -2.50 -2.46 23.05
C ARG A 385 -1.79 -1.10 22.97
N LYS A 386 -0.47 -1.09 23.20
CA LYS A 386 0.34 0.13 23.07
C LYS A 386 0.42 0.61 21.62
N ALA A 387 0.55 -0.32 20.67
CA ALA A 387 0.55 0.03 19.25
C ALA A 387 -0.77 0.74 18.85
N ILE A 388 -1.92 0.23 19.31
CA ILE A 388 -3.24 0.84 19.06
C ILE A 388 -3.34 2.22 19.74
N ASN A 389 -2.95 2.33 21.01
CA ASN A 389 -3.02 3.60 21.75
C ASN A 389 -2.15 4.67 21.11
N TYR A 390 -0.91 4.35 20.73
CA TYR A 390 -0.01 5.29 20.07
C TYR A 390 -0.54 5.71 18.70
N PHE A 391 -1.13 4.77 17.95
CA PHE A 391 -1.82 5.09 16.71
C PHE A 391 -3.00 6.04 16.94
N ALA A 392 -3.84 5.79 17.94
CA ALA A 392 -4.96 6.66 18.28
C ALA A 392 -4.50 8.08 18.62
N ILE A 393 -3.39 8.23 19.38
CA ILE A 393 -2.77 9.53 19.65
C ILE A 393 -2.38 10.21 18.32
N GLY A 394 -1.76 9.48 17.39
CA GLY A 394 -1.39 10.02 16.08
C GLY A 394 -2.58 10.52 15.26
N VAL A 395 -3.69 9.76 15.27
CA VAL A 395 -4.94 10.17 14.62
C VAL A 395 -5.51 11.43 15.25
N LEU A 396 -5.51 11.53 16.59
CA LEU A 396 -5.98 12.71 17.31
C LEU A 396 -5.11 13.93 16.98
N VAL A 397 -3.79 13.79 17.02
CA VAL A 397 -2.86 14.88 16.67
C VAL A 397 -3.11 15.36 15.24
N LYS A 398 -3.25 14.43 14.28
CA LYS A 398 -3.60 14.78 12.89
C LYS A 398 -4.93 15.51 12.83
N ALA A 399 -5.98 15.00 13.46
CA ALA A 399 -7.33 15.57 13.41
C ALA A 399 -7.35 17.01 13.97
N ILE A 400 -6.62 17.27 15.05
CA ILE A 400 -6.51 18.61 15.67
C ILE A 400 -5.74 19.57 14.75
N LEU A 401 -4.62 19.13 14.18
CA LEU A 401 -3.76 19.99 13.35
C LEU A 401 -4.28 20.15 11.92
N GLN A 402 -5.14 19.28 11.44
CA GLN A 402 -5.58 19.21 10.05
C GLN A 402 -6.22 20.53 9.59
N LEU A 403 -7.25 20.98 10.28
CA LEU A 403 -7.97 22.20 9.89
C LEU A 403 -7.11 23.47 9.98
N PRO A 404 -6.40 23.74 11.11
CA PRO A 404 -5.50 24.88 11.18
C PRO A 404 -4.44 24.88 10.07
N LEU A 405 -3.81 23.74 9.81
CA LEU A 405 -2.75 23.67 8.79
C LEU A 405 -3.30 23.85 7.37
N ILE A 406 -4.52 23.37 7.06
CA ILE A 406 -5.15 23.64 5.77
C ILE A 406 -5.43 25.15 5.62
N ILE A 407 -5.92 25.81 6.65
CA ILE A 407 -6.25 27.24 6.61
C ILE A 407 -4.97 28.08 6.42
N PHE A 408 -3.88 27.78 7.11
CA PHE A 408 -2.64 28.56 7.05
C PHE A 408 -1.72 28.20 5.88
N LEU A 409 -1.67 26.93 5.47
CA LEU A 409 -0.71 26.42 4.49
C LEU A 409 -1.38 25.88 3.20
N GLY A 410 -2.70 25.98 3.10
CA GLY A 410 -3.44 25.49 1.95
C GLY A 410 -3.21 24.01 1.70
N ALA A 411 -2.87 23.65 0.46
CA ALA A 411 -2.68 22.27 0.04
C ALA A 411 -1.47 21.55 0.68
N LEU A 412 -0.53 22.25 1.29
CA LEU A 412 0.54 21.63 2.08
C LEU A 412 0.08 21.19 3.48
N GLY A 413 -1.02 21.75 3.99
CA GLY A 413 -1.55 21.46 5.32
C GLY A 413 -1.72 19.95 5.60
N PRO A 414 -2.40 19.18 4.74
CA PRO A 414 -2.58 17.74 4.90
C PRO A 414 -1.27 16.96 4.95
N VAL A 415 -0.27 17.35 4.15
CA VAL A 415 1.04 16.68 4.14
C VAL A 415 1.75 16.87 5.48
N ILE A 416 1.76 18.09 5.99
CA ILE A 416 2.43 18.44 7.25
C ILE A 416 1.68 17.82 8.44
N SER A 417 0.33 17.90 8.46
CA SER A 417 -0.48 17.26 9.52
C SER A 417 -0.28 15.74 9.57
N THR A 418 -0.13 15.10 8.43
CA THR A 418 0.19 13.66 8.34
C THR A 418 1.59 13.37 8.85
N ALA A 419 2.59 14.18 8.47
CA ALA A 419 3.96 14.02 8.95
C ALA A 419 4.06 14.13 10.48
N ILE A 420 3.41 15.13 11.08
CA ILE A 420 3.37 15.31 12.53
C ILE A 420 2.54 14.19 13.19
N GLY A 421 1.35 13.92 12.65
CA GLY A 421 0.44 12.89 13.16
C GLY A 421 1.02 11.47 13.15
N LEU A 422 1.94 11.16 12.21
CA LEU A 422 2.71 9.92 12.22
C LEU A 422 3.99 10.04 13.03
N GLY A 423 4.62 11.20 13.08
CA GLY A 423 5.85 11.44 13.83
C GLY A 423 5.70 11.15 15.32
N VAL A 424 4.56 11.56 15.90
CA VAL A 424 4.27 11.33 17.33
C VAL A 424 4.20 9.82 17.65
N PRO A 425 3.35 9.00 17.00
CA PRO A 425 3.34 7.57 17.28
C PRO A 425 4.66 6.87 16.94
N ILE A 426 5.39 7.30 15.90
CA ILE A 426 6.73 6.78 15.59
C ILE A 426 7.67 6.98 16.77
N ALA A 427 7.74 8.18 17.34
CA ALA A 427 8.58 8.49 18.48
C ALA A 427 8.18 7.65 19.71
N LEU A 428 6.88 7.55 20.01
CA LEU A 428 6.37 6.76 21.12
C LEU A 428 6.67 5.26 20.95
N MET A 429 6.43 4.69 19.77
CA MET A 429 6.71 3.29 19.46
C MET A 429 8.21 2.98 19.53
N TYR A 430 9.06 3.86 18.97
CA TYR A 430 10.51 3.72 19.05
C TYR A 430 11.01 3.75 20.49
N ASN A 431 10.51 4.67 21.32
CA ASN A 431 10.84 4.74 22.74
C ASN A 431 10.38 3.49 23.48
N HIS A 432 9.16 3.00 23.21
CA HIS A 432 8.63 1.82 23.88
C HIS A 432 9.41 0.54 23.50
N LEU A 433 9.72 0.36 22.21
CA LEU A 433 10.59 -0.73 21.76
C LEU A 433 11.94 -0.70 22.47
N HIS A 434 12.53 0.48 22.64
CA HIS A 434 13.77 0.62 23.41
C HIS A 434 13.61 0.21 24.88
N THR A 435 12.52 0.63 25.54
CA THR A 435 12.27 0.29 26.94
C THR A 435 12.14 -1.21 27.18
N VAL A 436 11.50 -1.93 26.21
CA VAL A 436 11.29 -3.38 26.33
C VAL A 436 12.54 -4.19 25.96
N THR A 437 13.24 -3.80 24.90
CA THR A 437 14.32 -4.62 24.32
C THR A 437 15.72 -4.07 24.60
N HIS A 438 15.84 -2.87 25.16
CA HIS A 438 17.10 -2.19 25.47
C HIS A 438 18.07 -2.09 24.29
N PHE A 439 17.57 -2.00 23.06
CA PHE A 439 18.44 -1.86 21.89
C PHE A 439 19.24 -0.53 21.93
N SER A 440 20.46 -0.54 21.38
CA SER A 440 21.34 0.62 21.40
C SER A 440 20.87 1.73 20.44
N ARG A 441 20.28 2.81 20.97
CA ARG A 441 19.93 4.03 20.21
C ARG A 441 21.13 4.66 19.52
N LYS A 442 22.31 4.63 20.19
CA LYS A 442 23.56 5.15 19.64
C LYS A 442 23.99 4.39 18.37
N THR A 443 23.78 3.08 18.34
CA THR A 443 24.08 2.26 17.17
C THR A 443 23.12 2.58 16.02
N VAL A 444 21.80 2.71 16.29
CA VAL A 444 20.82 3.11 15.27
C VAL A 444 21.16 4.49 14.71
N PHE A 445 21.45 5.46 15.57
CA PHE A 445 21.80 6.83 15.16
C PHE A 445 23.07 6.86 14.29
N ARG A 446 24.15 6.17 14.71
CA ARG A 446 25.40 6.11 13.94
C ARG A 446 25.19 5.49 12.55
N LYS A 447 24.38 4.42 12.47
CA LYS A 447 24.04 3.79 11.19
C LYS A 447 23.18 4.70 10.32
N ALA A 448 22.18 5.36 10.90
CA ALA A 448 21.36 6.34 10.20
C ALA A 448 22.17 7.51 9.67
N LEU A 449 23.09 8.06 10.48
CA LEU A 449 23.99 9.14 10.08
C LEU A 449 24.88 8.72 8.90
N LEU A 450 25.46 7.52 8.97
CA LEU A 450 26.27 6.99 7.87
C LEU A 450 25.43 6.87 6.58
N ILE A 451 24.22 6.34 6.67
CA ILE A 451 23.29 6.25 5.53
C ILE A 451 23.01 7.64 4.95
N CYS A 452 22.77 8.64 5.80
CA CYS A 452 22.57 10.03 5.35
C CYS A 452 23.80 10.56 4.61
N ILE A 453 25.01 10.34 5.15
CA ILE A 453 26.27 10.76 4.49
C ILE A 453 26.41 10.08 3.11
N LEU A 454 26.21 8.76 3.03
CA LEU A 454 26.28 8.04 1.76
C LEU A 454 25.22 8.53 0.76
N THR A 455 24.05 8.90 1.26
CA THR A 455 22.96 9.44 0.41
C THR A 455 23.32 10.83 -0.11
N VAL A 456 23.93 11.70 0.70
CA VAL A 456 24.41 13.01 0.25
C VAL A 456 25.49 12.85 -0.82
N LEU A 457 26.44 11.92 -0.63
CA LEU A 457 27.47 11.61 -1.63
C LEU A 457 26.88 11.08 -2.93
N MET A 458 25.79 10.29 -2.87
CA MET A 458 25.03 9.86 -4.04
C MET A 458 24.28 11.03 -4.71
N ALA A 459 23.71 11.93 -3.89
CA ALA A 459 22.89 13.02 -4.40
C ALA A 459 23.69 14.01 -5.27
N ILE A 460 24.96 14.23 -4.96
CA ILE A 460 25.83 15.16 -5.72
C ILE A 460 25.92 14.79 -7.20
N PRO A 461 26.40 13.61 -7.60
CA PRO A 461 26.51 13.27 -9.02
C PRO A 461 25.16 13.20 -9.73
N VAL A 462 24.08 12.80 -9.04
CA VAL A 462 22.73 12.79 -9.64
C VAL A 462 22.23 14.22 -9.87
N ALA A 463 22.46 15.14 -8.92
CA ALA A 463 22.07 16.54 -9.07
C ALA A 463 22.89 17.25 -10.16
N VAL A 464 24.21 16.99 -10.24
CA VAL A 464 25.08 17.51 -11.31
C VAL A 464 24.62 16.98 -12.67
N PHE A 465 24.35 15.67 -12.78
CA PHE A 465 23.80 15.10 -14.00
C PHE A 465 22.48 15.81 -14.40
N TYR A 466 21.55 15.95 -13.46
CA TYR A 466 20.28 16.62 -13.72
C TYR A 466 20.49 18.08 -14.17
N GLY A 467 21.34 18.84 -13.49
CA GLY A 467 21.63 20.25 -13.78
C GLY A 467 22.30 20.46 -15.12
N VAL A 468 23.24 19.59 -15.53
CA VAL A 468 23.93 19.69 -16.82
C VAL A 468 23.02 19.23 -17.97
N PHE A 469 22.33 18.12 -17.81
CA PHE A 469 21.50 17.55 -18.86
C PHE A 469 20.26 18.38 -19.23
N GLN A 470 19.76 19.23 -18.30
CA GLN A 470 18.60 20.09 -18.59
C GLN A 470 18.85 21.10 -19.73
N PHE A 471 20.12 21.41 -20.07
CA PHE A 471 20.48 22.26 -21.21
C PHE A 471 20.43 21.50 -22.55
N VAL A 472 20.51 20.18 -22.53
CA VAL A 472 20.50 19.33 -23.71
C VAL A 472 19.15 18.70 -23.95
N LEU A 473 18.48 18.26 -22.87
CA LEU A 473 17.25 17.48 -22.92
C LEU A 473 16.22 18.08 -21.97
N SER A 474 15.04 18.42 -22.48
CA SER A 474 13.97 18.98 -21.63
C SER A 474 13.41 17.93 -20.64
N PRO A 475 13.43 18.21 -19.32
CA PRO A 475 12.85 17.33 -18.33
C PRO A 475 11.30 17.34 -18.32
N THR A 476 10.68 18.16 -19.19
CA THR A 476 9.23 18.27 -19.34
C THR A 476 8.69 17.47 -20.55
N SER A 477 9.57 16.93 -21.40
CA SER A 477 9.17 15.99 -22.45
C SER A 477 9.12 14.57 -21.88
N ARG A 478 8.12 13.76 -22.27
CA ARG A 478 7.99 12.38 -21.75
C ARG A 478 9.20 11.52 -22.09
N VAL A 479 9.69 11.61 -23.33
CA VAL A 479 10.87 10.84 -23.78
C VAL A 479 12.12 11.28 -23.01
N GLY A 480 12.34 12.60 -22.90
CA GLY A 480 13.43 13.15 -22.10
C GLY A 480 13.36 12.70 -20.65
N SER A 481 12.19 12.75 -20.04
CA SER A 481 11.98 12.32 -18.65
C SER A 481 12.31 10.84 -18.43
N VAL A 482 11.96 9.96 -19.36
CA VAL A 482 12.34 8.53 -19.28
C VAL A 482 13.87 8.38 -19.31
N ILE A 483 14.57 9.13 -20.18
CA ILE A 483 16.04 9.12 -20.25
C ILE A 483 16.65 9.60 -18.93
N TYR A 484 16.11 10.69 -18.33
CA TYR A 484 16.54 11.17 -17.02
C TYR A 484 16.39 10.11 -15.93
N LEU A 485 15.28 9.37 -15.92
CA LEU A 485 15.03 8.34 -14.92
C LEU A 485 15.96 7.13 -15.10
N ILE A 486 16.22 6.71 -16.34
CA ILE A 486 17.10 5.57 -16.62
C ILE A 486 18.55 5.93 -16.25
N ILE A 487 19.07 7.05 -16.75
CA ILE A 487 20.48 7.42 -16.56
C ILE A 487 20.68 7.95 -15.13
N GLY A 488 19.90 8.94 -14.70
CA GLY A 488 20.01 9.53 -13.36
C GLY A 488 19.70 8.54 -12.24
N GLY A 489 18.66 7.72 -12.41
CA GLY A 489 18.32 6.64 -11.49
C GLY A 489 19.40 5.55 -11.47
N GLY A 490 19.90 5.14 -12.66
CA GLY A 490 21.02 4.19 -12.79
C GLY A 490 22.29 4.69 -12.12
N LEU A 491 22.63 5.97 -12.32
CA LEU A 491 23.76 6.64 -11.68
C LEU A 491 23.61 6.65 -10.16
N GLY A 492 22.43 7.02 -9.65
CA GLY A 492 22.15 7.01 -8.21
C GLY A 492 22.28 5.62 -7.61
N ILE A 493 21.67 4.62 -8.22
CA ILE A 493 21.75 3.22 -7.76
C ILE A 493 23.20 2.71 -7.82
N GLY A 494 23.93 3.03 -8.89
CA GLY A 494 25.33 2.61 -9.06
C GLY A 494 26.24 3.23 -8.02
N VAL A 495 26.21 4.55 -7.85
CA VAL A 495 27.04 5.27 -6.88
C VAL A 495 26.73 4.83 -5.45
N TYR A 496 25.43 4.82 -5.09
CA TYR A 496 25.03 4.40 -3.73
C TYR A 496 25.35 2.94 -3.47
N GLY A 497 25.14 2.06 -4.46
CA GLY A 497 25.48 0.64 -4.36
C GLY A 497 26.97 0.40 -4.10
N VAL A 498 27.86 1.10 -4.82
CA VAL A 498 29.32 1.04 -4.59
C VAL A 498 29.67 1.56 -3.19
N LEU A 499 29.12 2.72 -2.78
CA LEU A 499 29.36 3.29 -1.46
C LEU A 499 28.89 2.34 -0.33
N ALA A 500 27.73 1.71 -0.51
CA ALA A 500 27.19 0.73 0.46
C ALA A 500 28.01 -0.55 0.52
N LEU A 501 28.63 -0.98 -0.59
CA LEU A 501 29.58 -2.12 -0.63
C LEU A 501 30.91 -1.79 0.05
N VAL A 502 31.48 -0.61 -0.22
CA VAL A 502 32.72 -0.11 0.40
C VAL A 502 32.57 -0.03 1.92
N THR A 503 31.46 0.52 2.39
CA THR A 503 31.18 0.68 3.84
C THR A 503 30.67 -0.59 4.52
N ARG A 504 30.54 -1.69 3.78
CA ARG A 504 29.99 -2.98 4.24
C ARG A 504 28.54 -2.91 4.74
N MET A 505 27.84 -1.82 4.48
CA MET A 505 26.43 -1.67 4.83
C MET A 505 25.52 -2.60 4.00
N ALA A 506 25.93 -2.94 2.78
CA ALA A 506 25.22 -3.85 1.91
C ALA A 506 25.34 -5.34 2.35
N ASP A 507 26.27 -5.69 3.25
CA ASP A 507 26.48 -7.08 3.67
C ASP A 507 25.24 -7.69 4.34
N GLN A 508 24.47 -6.88 5.03
CA GLN A 508 23.21 -7.32 5.67
C GLN A 508 22.10 -7.66 4.65
N LEU A 509 22.12 -7.01 3.49
CA LEU A 509 21.15 -7.24 2.39
C LEU A 509 21.57 -8.43 1.53
N LEU A 510 22.83 -8.48 1.17
CA LEU A 510 23.36 -9.38 0.14
C LEU A 510 24.04 -10.63 0.72
N GLY A 511 24.32 -10.65 2.03
CA GLY A 511 25.00 -11.77 2.68
C GLY A 511 26.31 -12.14 1.98
N ALA A 512 26.53 -13.42 1.71
CA ALA A 512 27.73 -13.93 1.02
C ALA A 512 27.92 -13.34 -0.40
N ARG A 513 26.84 -12.88 -1.05
CA ARG A 513 26.91 -12.24 -2.37
C ARG A 513 27.61 -10.88 -2.33
N ALA A 514 27.57 -10.17 -1.21
CA ALA A 514 28.29 -8.91 -1.05
C ALA A 514 29.79 -9.07 -1.19
N ALA A 515 30.36 -10.11 -0.58
CA ALA A 515 31.78 -10.44 -0.70
C ALA A 515 32.16 -10.78 -2.15
N SER A 516 31.35 -11.55 -2.85
CA SER A 516 31.57 -11.87 -4.27
C SER A 516 31.50 -10.62 -5.18
N LEU A 517 30.58 -9.70 -4.89
CA LEU A 517 30.46 -8.44 -5.62
C LEU A 517 31.66 -7.50 -5.35
N ARG A 518 32.12 -7.40 -4.10
CA ARG A 518 33.35 -6.63 -3.79
C ARG A 518 34.57 -7.19 -4.52
N ALA A 519 34.73 -8.51 -4.51
CA ALA A 519 35.83 -9.15 -5.25
C ALA A 519 35.80 -8.84 -6.76
N LYS A 520 34.61 -8.87 -7.38
CA LYS A 520 34.42 -8.52 -8.80
C LYS A 520 34.68 -7.04 -9.11
N LEU A 521 34.38 -6.15 -8.16
CA LEU A 521 34.58 -4.70 -8.30
C LEU A 521 35.96 -4.24 -7.79
N HIS A 522 36.86 -5.19 -7.39
CA HIS A 522 38.18 -4.91 -6.83
C HIS A 522 38.14 -3.99 -5.60
N ILE A 523 37.03 -4.01 -4.84
CA ILE A 523 36.85 -3.27 -3.59
C ILE A 523 37.44 -4.11 -2.45
N LYS A 524 38.41 -3.57 -1.74
CA LYS A 524 39.06 -4.21 -0.57
C LYS A 524 38.16 -4.23 0.67
#